data_2e7e3dc099da6cbf8a55eb7d37d1583a
#
_entry.id   2e7e3dc099da6cbf8a55eb7d37d1583a
#
_cell.length_a   1.000
_cell.length_b   1.000
_cell.length_c   1.000
_cell.angle_alpha   90.00
_cell.angle_beta   90.00
_cell.angle_gamma   90.00
#
_symmetry.space_group_name_H-M   'P 1'
#
loop_
_entity.id
_entity.type
_entity.pdbx_description
1 polymer ?
#
loop_
_entity_poly.entity_id
_entity_poly.type
_entity_poly.pdbx_seq_one_letter_code
_entity_poly.pdbx_strand_id
1 'polypeptide(L)'
;FLEVIVANGFDKYALQILKKKKNLRLIDASNSSSKQILKSNSIFGSTLVQSEDKKIFTKKDFKIVSKKKPNKFQFDNLIFAFNVCRYVKSNAIVLASNKSTVGIGSGQPSRLDSCEIAIDKMNKFLNIKNEIVAASDAFFPFVDGIEKLVQSGVTAVIQPAGSIRDKEIIKFANSTKTILIFSKTRHFRH
;
A
#
# COMPACT_ATOMS: atom_id res chain seq x y z
N PHE A 1 -2.96 -15.47 -13.73
CA PHE A 1 -2.18 -15.56 -14.97
C PHE A 1 -0.85 -14.82 -14.78
N LEU A 2 0.28 -15.50 -15.04
CA LEU A 2 1.63 -14.97 -14.88
C LEU A 2 2.49 -15.45 -16.04
N GLU A 3 3.14 -14.50 -16.73
CA GLU A 3 3.96 -14.79 -17.92
C GLU A 3 5.46 -14.67 -17.67
N VAL A 4 5.87 -13.81 -16.74
CA VAL A 4 7.27 -13.52 -16.47
C VAL A 4 7.51 -13.38 -14.96
N ILE A 5 8.56 -14.01 -14.46
CA ILE A 5 9.11 -13.76 -13.12
C ILE A 5 10.55 -13.28 -13.29
N VAL A 6 10.89 -12.14 -12.70
CA VAL A 6 12.25 -11.62 -12.57
C VAL A 6 12.65 -11.71 -11.11
N ALA A 7 13.78 -12.34 -10.80
CA ALA A 7 14.28 -12.49 -9.44
C ALA A 7 15.82 -12.43 -9.40
N ASN A 8 16.36 -12.13 -8.24
CA ASN A 8 17.80 -12.17 -7.98
C ASN A 8 18.29 -13.62 -7.74
N GLY A 9 17.97 -14.51 -8.70
CA GLY A 9 18.24 -15.93 -8.62
C GLY A 9 17.02 -16.76 -8.25
N PHE A 10 17.13 -18.06 -8.50
CA PHE A 10 16.11 -19.06 -8.18
C PHE A 10 16.78 -20.25 -7.52
N ASP A 11 16.26 -20.70 -6.39
CA ASP A 11 16.71 -21.97 -5.81
C ASP A 11 16.21 -23.18 -6.63
N LYS A 12 16.81 -24.34 -6.37
CA LYS A 12 16.49 -25.59 -7.11
C LYS A 12 15.02 -26.00 -6.96
N TYR A 13 14.46 -25.79 -5.78
CA TYR A 13 13.06 -26.17 -5.49
C TYR A 13 12.08 -25.25 -6.21
N ALA A 14 12.32 -23.94 -6.19
CA ALA A 14 11.53 -22.97 -6.96
C ALA A 14 11.56 -23.28 -8.45
N LEU A 15 12.74 -23.60 -9.02
CA LEU A 15 12.87 -23.98 -10.42
C LEU A 15 12.07 -25.24 -10.78
N GLN A 16 12.08 -26.26 -9.91
CA GLN A 16 11.31 -27.48 -10.13
C GLN A 16 9.80 -27.22 -10.22
N ILE A 17 9.29 -26.30 -9.38
CA ILE A 17 7.88 -25.93 -9.39
C ILE A 17 7.55 -25.06 -10.60
N LEU A 18 8.33 -24.02 -10.86
CA LEU A 18 8.04 -23.00 -11.86
C LEU A 18 8.20 -23.52 -13.29
N LYS A 19 9.16 -24.41 -13.55
CA LYS A 19 9.37 -25.04 -14.87
C LYS A 19 8.21 -25.93 -15.33
N LYS A 20 7.31 -26.33 -14.43
CA LYS A 20 6.08 -27.06 -14.82
C LYS A 20 5.11 -26.19 -15.63
N LYS A 21 5.25 -24.86 -15.57
CA LYS A 21 4.43 -23.92 -16.33
C LYS A 21 5.13 -23.59 -17.65
N LYS A 22 4.78 -24.25 -18.73
CA LYS A 22 5.45 -24.20 -20.04
C LYS A 22 5.61 -22.77 -20.62
N ASN A 23 4.65 -21.87 -20.35
CA ASN A 23 4.64 -20.51 -20.90
C ASN A 23 5.20 -19.45 -19.92
N LEU A 24 5.72 -19.86 -18.77
CA LEU A 24 6.30 -18.97 -17.80
C LEU A 24 7.78 -18.71 -18.09
N ARG A 25 8.16 -17.46 -18.29
CA ARG A 25 9.53 -17.04 -18.48
C ARG A 25 10.16 -16.67 -17.14
N LEU A 26 11.30 -17.27 -16.82
CA LEU A 26 12.07 -17.00 -15.61
C LEU A 26 13.32 -16.24 -16.01
N ILE A 27 13.48 -15.02 -15.48
CA ILE A 27 14.63 -14.16 -15.74
C ILE A 27 15.45 -14.05 -14.45
N ASP A 28 16.67 -14.57 -14.48
CA ASP A 28 17.64 -14.43 -13.41
C ASP A 28 18.35 -13.08 -13.54
N ALA A 29 18.11 -12.18 -12.61
CA ALA A 29 18.71 -10.85 -12.53
C ALA A 29 19.82 -10.77 -11.47
N SER A 30 20.37 -11.90 -10.98
CA SER A 30 21.42 -11.93 -9.94
C SER A 30 22.68 -11.16 -10.32
N ASN A 31 23.00 -11.08 -11.61
CA ASN A 31 24.15 -10.33 -12.14
C ASN A 31 23.81 -8.90 -12.57
N SER A 32 22.55 -8.44 -12.42
CA SER A 32 22.19 -7.08 -12.78
C SER A 32 22.59 -6.10 -11.67
N SER A 33 23.56 -5.21 -11.96
CA SER A 33 23.88 -4.10 -11.07
C SER A 33 22.76 -3.06 -11.17
N SER A 34 21.95 -2.91 -10.12
CA SER A 34 21.00 -1.80 -10.05
C SER A 34 21.75 -0.50 -9.72
N LYS A 35 22.21 0.23 -10.72
CA LYS A 35 22.53 1.65 -10.54
C LYS A 35 21.24 2.37 -10.16
N GLN A 36 21.37 3.46 -9.40
CA GLN A 36 20.23 4.28 -9.01
C GLN A 36 19.47 4.73 -10.27
N ILE A 37 18.28 4.15 -10.50
CA ILE A 37 17.48 4.45 -11.68
C ILE A 37 16.56 5.61 -11.32
N LEU A 38 16.76 6.74 -11.99
CA LEU A 38 15.77 7.80 -12.01
C LEU A 38 14.62 7.39 -12.95
N LYS A 39 13.40 7.48 -12.48
CA LYS A 39 12.21 7.32 -13.33
C LYS A 39 11.91 8.64 -14.01
N SER A 40 11.73 8.63 -15.31
CA SER A 40 11.38 9.80 -16.09
C SER A 40 10.10 9.55 -16.89
N ASN A 41 9.19 10.50 -16.84
CA ASN A 41 7.98 10.52 -17.65
C ASN A 41 7.98 11.79 -18.52
N SER A 42 7.86 11.64 -19.85
CA SER A 42 7.78 12.76 -20.75
C SER A 42 6.35 13.37 -20.76
N ILE A 43 6.27 14.69 -20.62
CA ILE A 43 5.00 15.44 -20.60
C ILE A 43 5.22 16.68 -21.49
N PHE A 44 4.60 16.74 -22.68
CA PHE A 44 4.56 17.91 -23.57
C PHE A 44 5.81 18.81 -23.52
N GLY A 45 6.95 18.31 -24.01
CA GLY A 45 8.21 19.06 -24.06
C GLY A 45 8.95 19.21 -22.73
N SER A 46 8.43 18.63 -21.65
CA SER A 46 9.04 18.57 -20.32
C SER A 46 9.23 17.14 -19.87
N THR A 47 10.07 16.93 -18.88
CA THR A 47 10.30 15.60 -18.28
C THR A 47 10.12 15.67 -16.77
N LEU A 48 9.21 14.86 -16.25
CA LEU A 48 9.09 14.63 -14.82
C LEU A 48 10.09 13.56 -14.40
N VAL A 49 11.02 13.91 -13.51
CA VAL A 49 12.04 13.00 -12.99
C VAL A 49 11.78 12.73 -11.52
N GLN A 50 11.75 11.46 -11.15
CA GLN A 50 11.50 11.01 -9.78
C GLN A 50 12.55 9.95 -9.38
N SER A 51 13.11 10.10 -8.18
CA SER A 51 13.94 9.05 -7.58
C SER A 51 13.09 7.84 -7.17
N GLU A 52 13.70 6.66 -7.18
CA GLU A 52 13.02 5.45 -6.73
C GLU A 52 12.82 5.45 -5.22
N ASP A 53 11.63 5.08 -4.77
CA ASP A 53 11.31 4.90 -3.36
C ASP A 53 11.83 3.54 -2.86
N LYS A 54 13.05 3.54 -2.33
CA LYS A 54 13.75 2.35 -1.80
C LYS A 54 13.74 2.27 -0.27
N LYS A 55 12.98 3.15 0.40
CA LYS A 55 13.02 3.19 1.86
C LYS A 55 12.54 1.87 2.49
N ILE A 56 13.37 1.29 3.34
CA ILE A 56 13.00 0.16 4.20
C ILE A 56 12.44 0.74 5.49
N PHE A 57 11.20 0.37 5.83
CA PHE A 57 10.53 0.84 7.02
C PHE A 57 10.84 -0.01 8.23
N THR A 58 11.03 0.67 9.36
CA THR A 58 11.14 0.09 10.69
C THR A 58 10.01 0.63 11.58
N LYS A 59 9.82 0.03 12.76
CA LYS A 59 8.81 0.53 13.73
C LYS A 59 9.01 2.01 14.09
N LYS A 60 10.25 2.53 14.04
CA LYS A 60 10.60 3.93 14.34
C LYS A 60 10.08 4.95 13.31
N ASP A 61 9.73 4.49 12.11
CA ASP A 61 9.18 5.34 11.06
C ASP A 61 7.70 5.67 11.26
N PHE A 62 7.07 5.04 12.25
CA PHE A 62 5.63 5.09 12.47
C PHE A 62 5.30 5.61 13.87
N LYS A 63 4.24 6.42 13.94
CA LYS A 63 3.70 6.96 15.20
C LYS A 63 2.24 6.55 15.32
N ILE A 64 1.90 5.78 16.34
CA ILE A 64 0.49 5.50 16.69
C ILE A 64 -0.09 6.78 17.28
N VAL A 65 -1.16 7.30 16.67
CA VAL A 65 -1.79 8.57 17.06
C VAL A 65 -3.18 8.40 17.62
N SER A 66 -3.83 7.24 17.40
CA SER A 66 -5.10 6.88 18.02
C SER A 66 -4.92 6.37 19.46
N LYS A 67 -6.01 6.45 20.26
CA LYS A 67 -6.07 5.86 21.60
C LYS A 67 -5.95 4.33 21.55
N LYS A 68 -6.67 3.69 20.61
CA LYS A 68 -6.57 2.25 20.36
C LYS A 68 -5.24 1.94 19.68
N LYS A 69 -4.54 0.90 20.17
CA LYS A 69 -3.24 0.49 19.65
C LYS A 69 -3.38 -0.80 18.82
N PRO A 70 -2.58 -0.99 17.77
CA PRO A 70 -2.59 -2.23 17.02
C PRO A 70 -1.98 -3.38 17.82
N ASN A 71 -2.52 -4.57 17.67
CA ASN A 71 -1.80 -5.78 18.02
C ASN A 71 -0.70 -6.07 16.97
N LYS A 72 0.12 -7.11 17.21
CA LYS A 72 1.22 -7.46 16.30
C LYS A 72 0.73 -7.80 14.89
N PHE A 73 -0.35 -8.56 14.79
CA PHE A 73 -0.94 -8.96 13.50
C PHE A 73 -1.41 -7.74 12.69
N GLN A 74 -2.16 -6.84 13.32
CA GLN A 74 -2.61 -5.60 12.67
C GLN A 74 -1.45 -4.72 12.23
N PHE A 75 -0.42 -4.57 13.10
CA PHE A 75 0.74 -3.77 12.76
C PHE A 75 1.51 -4.34 11.57
N ASP A 76 1.74 -5.66 11.52
CA ASP A 76 2.42 -6.32 10.42
C ASP A 76 1.64 -6.18 9.10
N ASN A 77 0.31 -6.27 9.13
CA ASN A 77 -0.54 -6.04 7.97
C ASN A 77 -0.53 -4.59 7.50
N LEU A 78 -0.51 -3.61 8.42
CA LEU A 78 -0.39 -2.19 8.09
C LEU A 78 0.93 -1.90 7.38
N ILE A 79 2.05 -2.44 7.89
CA ILE A 79 3.36 -2.28 7.25
C ILE A 79 3.38 -2.94 5.87
N PHE A 80 2.80 -4.13 5.74
CA PHE A 80 2.66 -4.79 4.44
C PHE A 80 1.87 -3.91 3.46
N ALA A 81 0.67 -3.45 3.83
CA ALA A 81 -0.17 -2.61 2.98
C ALA A 81 0.53 -1.30 2.59
N PHE A 82 1.24 -0.67 3.54
CA PHE A 82 1.98 0.57 3.28
C PHE A 82 3.17 0.36 2.34
N ASN A 83 3.87 -0.77 2.46
CA ASN A 83 4.92 -1.13 1.51
C ASN A 83 4.37 -1.39 0.09
N VAL A 84 3.15 -1.92 -0.03
CA VAL A 84 2.51 -2.09 -1.35
C VAL A 84 2.15 -0.75 -1.96
N CYS A 85 1.75 0.27 -1.18
CA CYS A 85 1.41 1.61 -1.69
C CYS A 85 2.49 2.22 -2.57
N ARG A 86 3.78 2.00 -2.29
CA ARG A 86 4.89 2.53 -3.10
C ARG A 86 4.88 2.06 -4.56
N TYR A 87 4.25 0.93 -4.85
CA TYR A 87 4.15 0.35 -6.18
C TYR A 87 2.84 0.69 -6.89
N VAL A 88 1.90 1.30 -6.17
CA VAL A 88 0.58 1.68 -6.68
C VAL A 88 0.61 3.14 -7.15
N LYS A 89 0.02 3.42 -8.32
CA LYS A 89 -0.06 4.79 -8.85
C LYS A 89 -0.95 5.66 -7.96
N SER A 90 -0.48 6.85 -7.63
CA SER A 90 -1.21 7.83 -6.80
C SER A 90 -2.50 8.35 -7.50
N ASN A 91 -3.58 8.69 -6.78
CA ASN A 91 -3.78 8.43 -5.35
C ASN A 91 -3.95 6.93 -5.11
N ALA A 92 -3.28 6.39 -4.09
CA ALA A 92 -3.29 4.97 -3.82
C ALA A 92 -3.89 4.64 -2.43
N ILE A 93 -4.83 3.70 -2.43
CA ILE A 93 -5.37 3.06 -1.23
C ILE A 93 -5.19 1.55 -1.36
N VAL A 94 -4.59 0.94 -0.38
CA VAL A 94 -4.37 -0.51 -0.32
C VAL A 94 -5.06 -1.08 0.90
N LEU A 95 -6.00 -1.99 0.66
CA LEU A 95 -6.64 -2.81 1.71
C LEU A 95 -5.93 -4.16 1.79
N ALA A 96 -5.60 -4.57 3.01
CA ALA A 96 -4.92 -5.82 3.24
C ALA A 96 -5.48 -6.60 4.42
N SER A 97 -5.38 -7.91 4.33
CA SER A 97 -5.70 -8.87 5.39
C SER A 97 -4.74 -10.04 5.26
N ASN A 98 -4.18 -10.53 6.36
CA ASN A 98 -3.26 -11.66 6.39
C ASN A 98 -2.08 -11.56 5.39
N LYS A 99 -1.43 -10.37 5.34
CA LYS A 99 -0.33 -10.05 4.40
C LYS A 99 -0.67 -10.35 2.92
N SER A 100 -1.93 -10.15 2.59
CA SER A 100 -2.45 -10.24 1.23
C SER A 100 -3.29 -9.01 0.92
N THR A 101 -3.20 -8.47 -0.28
CA THR A 101 -4.05 -7.36 -0.70
C THR A 101 -5.44 -7.87 -1.04
N VAL A 102 -6.47 -7.23 -0.49
CA VAL A 102 -7.87 -7.58 -0.73
C VAL A 102 -8.61 -6.53 -1.55
N GLY A 103 -8.02 -5.33 -1.69
CA GLY A 103 -8.55 -4.28 -2.54
C GLY A 103 -7.49 -3.20 -2.77
N ILE A 104 -7.41 -2.69 -4.00
CA ILE A 104 -6.49 -1.60 -4.37
C ILE A 104 -7.25 -0.60 -5.22
N GLY A 105 -7.32 0.65 -4.75
CA GLY A 105 -7.68 1.83 -5.53
C GLY A 105 -6.41 2.55 -5.99
N SER A 106 -6.32 2.90 -7.25
CA SER A 106 -5.09 3.37 -7.88
C SER A 106 -5.34 4.41 -8.94
N GLY A 107 -4.49 5.42 -9.03
CA GLY A 107 -4.44 6.35 -10.14
C GLY A 107 -5.63 7.30 -10.26
N GLN A 108 -6.41 7.47 -9.19
CA GLN A 108 -7.58 8.34 -9.22
C GLN A 108 -7.20 9.79 -8.88
N PRO A 109 -7.86 10.78 -9.51
CA PRO A 109 -7.70 12.19 -9.14
C PRO A 109 -8.10 12.47 -7.69
N SER A 110 -9.13 11.78 -7.20
CA SER A 110 -9.62 11.88 -5.82
C SER A 110 -9.17 10.67 -4.99
N ARG A 111 -8.74 10.94 -3.74
CA ARG A 111 -8.42 9.87 -2.79
C ARG A 111 -9.67 9.13 -2.32
N LEU A 112 -10.80 9.81 -2.27
CA LEU A 112 -12.10 9.22 -1.96
C LEU A 112 -12.47 8.16 -3.01
N ASP A 113 -12.32 8.45 -4.31
CA ASP A 113 -12.57 7.48 -5.39
C ASP A 113 -11.67 6.25 -5.25
N SER A 114 -10.40 6.46 -4.86
CA SER A 114 -9.50 5.34 -4.59
C SER A 114 -9.96 4.48 -3.40
N CYS A 115 -10.55 5.08 -2.37
CA CYS A 115 -11.17 4.33 -1.27
C CYS A 115 -12.34 3.48 -1.78
N GLU A 116 -13.25 4.07 -2.55
CA GLU A 116 -14.42 3.39 -3.11
C GLU A 116 -14.02 2.21 -4.00
N ILE A 117 -13.09 2.43 -4.92
CA ILE A 117 -12.57 1.35 -5.80
C ILE A 117 -11.92 0.22 -4.98
N ALA A 118 -11.15 0.56 -3.94
CA ALA A 118 -10.51 -0.44 -3.10
C ALA A 118 -11.56 -1.28 -2.34
N ILE A 119 -12.61 -0.64 -1.81
CA ILE A 119 -13.72 -1.27 -1.11
C ILE A 119 -14.53 -2.16 -2.07
N ASP A 120 -14.86 -1.68 -3.26
CA ASP A 120 -15.59 -2.45 -4.26
C ASP A 120 -14.85 -3.72 -4.68
N LYS A 121 -13.52 -3.62 -4.83
CA LYS A 121 -12.69 -4.79 -5.11
C LYS A 121 -12.66 -5.76 -3.93
N MET A 122 -12.52 -5.26 -2.71
CA MET A 122 -12.55 -6.07 -1.49
C MET A 122 -13.86 -6.83 -1.35
N ASN A 123 -15.00 -6.20 -1.65
CA ASN A 123 -16.33 -6.81 -1.55
C ASN A 123 -16.54 -8.00 -2.52
N LYS A 124 -15.68 -8.12 -3.56
CA LYS A 124 -15.67 -9.27 -4.47
C LYS A 124 -14.99 -10.49 -3.88
N PHE A 125 -14.20 -10.34 -2.81
CA PHE A 125 -13.62 -11.46 -2.09
C PHE A 125 -14.62 -11.98 -1.07
N LEU A 126 -15.29 -13.08 -1.40
CA LEU A 126 -16.16 -13.79 -0.48
C LEU A 126 -15.28 -14.41 0.64
N ASN A 127 -15.64 -14.17 1.90
CA ASN A 127 -15.02 -14.79 3.09
C ASN A 127 -13.70 -14.23 3.60
N ILE A 128 -13.54 -12.91 3.67
CA ILE A 128 -12.45 -12.32 4.47
C ILE A 128 -12.77 -12.54 5.96
N LYS A 129 -12.13 -13.56 6.56
CA LYS A 129 -12.36 -13.92 7.97
C LYS A 129 -11.56 -13.08 8.97
N ASN A 130 -10.51 -12.42 8.50
CA ASN A 130 -9.57 -11.69 9.35
C ASN A 130 -9.82 -10.18 9.26
N GLU A 131 -9.29 -9.46 10.26
CA GLU A 131 -9.34 -8.00 10.30
C GLU A 131 -8.72 -7.38 9.04
N ILE A 132 -9.37 -6.36 8.52
CA ILE A 132 -8.93 -5.61 7.35
C ILE A 132 -8.25 -4.33 7.82
N VAL A 133 -7.10 -4.05 7.23
CA VAL A 133 -6.36 -2.81 7.43
C VAL A 133 -6.25 -2.03 6.12
N ALA A 134 -6.05 -0.72 6.22
CA ALA A 134 -5.87 0.15 5.07
C ALA A 134 -4.56 0.94 5.15
N ALA A 135 -3.93 1.15 4.00
CA ALA A 135 -2.81 2.06 3.84
C ALA A 135 -3.11 3.08 2.74
N SER A 136 -2.66 4.31 2.96
CA SER A 136 -2.74 5.40 1.99
C SER A 136 -1.34 5.92 1.65
N ASP A 137 -1.07 6.20 0.39
CA ASP A 137 0.21 6.74 -0.09
C ASP A 137 0.49 8.16 0.37
N ALA A 138 -0.56 8.92 0.75
CA ALA A 138 -0.50 10.27 1.34
C ALA A 138 -1.57 10.44 2.42
N PHE A 139 -1.58 11.61 3.09
CA PHE A 139 -2.58 11.92 4.10
C PHE A 139 -3.99 12.07 3.50
N PHE A 140 -5.01 11.80 4.30
CA PHE A 140 -6.39 12.14 3.96
C PHE A 140 -6.59 13.65 4.14
N PRO A 141 -7.05 14.36 3.09
CA PRO A 141 -7.32 15.81 3.21
C PRO A 141 -8.58 16.09 4.03
N PHE A 142 -9.52 15.15 4.09
CA PHE A 142 -10.80 15.23 4.81
C PHE A 142 -11.10 13.89 5.49
N VAL A 143 -12.11 13.89 6.36
CA VAL A 143 -12.53 12.69 7.12
C VAL A 143 -13.26 11.68 6.24
N ASP A 144 -13.87 12.11 5.14
CA ASP A 144 -14.72 11.31 4.24
C ASP A 144 -14.07 9.99 3.77
N GLY A 145 -12.81 10.05 3.35
CA GLY A 145 -12.08 8.86 2.88
C GLY A 145 -11.86 7.83 3.99
N ILE A 146 -11.43 8.26 5.19
CA ILE A 146 -11.25 7.34 6.32
C ILE A 146 -12.59 6.84 6.85
N GLU A 147 -13.63 7.66 6.80
CA GLU A 147 -14.99 7.29 7.18
C GLU A 147 -15.52 6.16 6.29
N LYS A 148 -15.40 6.27 4.97
CA LYS A 148 -15.75 5.20 4.02
C LYS A 148 -15.03 3.89 4.34
N LEU A 149 -13.72 3.95 4.61
CA LEU A 149 -12.94 2.78 4.98
C LEU A 149 -13.47 2.12 6.26
N VAL A 150 -13.75 2.91 7.29
CA VAL A 150 -14.27 2.40 8.58
C VAL A 150 -15.65 1.78 8.42
N GLN A 151 -16.55 2.42 7.67
CA GLN A 151 -17.88 1.90 7.36
C GLN A 151 -17.83 0.56 6.60
N SER A 152 -16.79 0.33 5.80
CA SER A 152 -16.58 -0.94 5.09
C SER A 152 -15.93 -2.05 5.93
N GLY A 153 -15.67 -1.80 7.23
CA GLY A 153 -15.11 -2.78 8.15
C GLY A 153 -13.60 -2.71 8.34
N VAL A 154 -12.92 -1.67 7.82
CA VAL A 154 -11.50 -1.43 8.11
C VAL A 154 -11.31 -1.05 9.57
N THR A 155 -10.44 -1.77 10.28
CA THR A 155 -10.20 -1.60 11.73
C THR A 155 -8.96 -0.78 12.05
N ALA A 156 -8.05 -0.64 11.10
CA ALA A 156 -6.79 0.07 11.28
C ALA A 156 -6.34 0.74 9.98
N VAL A 157 -5.82 1.96 10.09
CA VAL A 157 -5.37 2.78 8.96
C VAL A 157 -3.96 3.31 9.20
N ILE A 158 -3.13 3.27 8.16
CA ILE A 158 -1.84 3.95 8.13
C ILE A 158 -1.82 4.98 7.00
N GLN A 159 -1.39 6.20 7.32
CA GLN A 159 -1.21 7.30 6.37
C GLN A 159 0.01 8.16 6.73
N PRO A 160 0.58 8.91 5.81
CA PRO A 160 1.51 9.99 6.13
C PRO A 160 0.85 11.09 6.97
N ALA A 161 1.63 11.71 7.86
CA ALA A 161 1.24 12.92 8.57
C ALA A 161 1.43 14.18 7.71
N GLY A 162 0.91 15.32 8.18
CA GLY A 162 1.18 16.65 7.64
C GLY A 162 -0.01 17.33 6.96
N SER A 163 -1.23 16.81 7.17
CA SER A 163 -2.45 17.53 6.84
C SER A 163 -2.77 18.57 7.91
N ILE A 164 -3.29 19.73 7.50
CA ILE A 164 -3.87 20.73 8.41
C ILE A 164 -4.99 20.08 9.25
N ARG A 165 -5.65 19.05 8.71
CA ARG A 165 -6.77 18.33 9.33
C ARG A 165 -6.37 17.08 10.10
N ASP A 166 -5.08 16.83 10.34
CA ASP A 166 -4.62 15.67 11.10
C ASP A 166 -5.35 15.51 12.44
N LYS A 167 -5.63 16.62 13.14
CA LYS A 167 -6.38 16.62 14.40
C LYS A 167 -7.82 16.10 14.25
N GLU A 168 -8.50 16.45 13.15
CA GLU A 168 -9.87 15.99 12.84
C GLU A 168 -9.86 14.48 12.56
N ILE A 169 -8.88 14.02 11.76
CA ILE A 169 -8.71 12.60 11.44
C ILE A 169 -8.45 11.77 12.72
N ILE A 170 -7.59 12.27 13.61
CA ILE A 170 -7.32 11.61 14.91
C ILE A 170 -8.59 11.56 15.78
N LYS A 171 -9.36 12.66 15.84
CA LYS A 171 -10.62 12.73 16.59
C LYS A 171 -11.62 11.71 16.07
N PHE A 172 -11.78 11.61 14.74
CA PHE A 172 -12.65 10.63 14.09
C PHE A 172 -12.19 9.18 14.40
N ALA A 173 -10.91 8.87 14.23
CA ALA A 173 -10.38 7.54 14.53
C ALA A 173 -10.63 7.15 15.99
N ASN A 174 -10.51 8.09 16.92
CA ASN A 174 -10.78 7.83 18.34
C ASN A 174 -12.26 7.61 18.63
N SER A 175 -13.18 8.35 17.99
CA SER A 175 -14.64 8.18 18.17
C SER A 175 -15.13 6.83 17.64
N THR A 176 -14.55 6.35 16.54
CA THR A 176 -14.88 5.06 15.91
C THR A 176 -14.06 3.89 16.43
N LYS A 177 -13.17 4.12 17.41
CA LYS A 177 -12.23 3.11 17.93
C LYS A 177 -11.35 2.49 16.85
N THR A 178 -11.08 3.22 15.78
CA THR A 178 -10.20 2.83 14.68
C THR A 178 -8.75 3.09 15.06
N ILE A 179 -7.86 2.17 14.73
CA ILE A 179 -6.42 2.35 14.92
C ILE A 179 -5.91 3.27 13.81
N LEU A 180 -5.18 4.33 14.18
CA LEU A 180 -4.57 5.25 13.25
C LEU A 180 -3.08 5.38 13.50
N ILE A 181 -2.30 5.17 12.44
CA ILE A 181 -0.84 5.29 12.46
C ILE A 181 -0.40 6.34 11.45
N PHE A 182 0.49 7.22 11.85
CA PHE A 182 1.14 8.19 10.97
C PHE A 182 2.54 7.72 10.58
N SER A 183 2.85 7.82 9.28
CA SER A 183 4.21 7.71 8.76
C SER A 183 4.79 9.10 8.51
N LYS A 184 6.14 9.18 8.45
CA LYS A 184 6.86 10.39 8.02
C LYS A 184 7.10 10.44 6.52
N THR A 185 6.77 9.38 5.80
CA THR A 185 7.08 9.22 4.38
C THR A 185 5.79 9.15 3.57
N ARG A 186 5.78 9.81 2.41
CA ARG A 186 4.74 9.69 1.38
C ARG A 186 5.25 8.79 0.27
N HIS A 187 4.36 8.03 -0.36
CA HIS A 187 4.66 7.13 -1.46
C HIS A 187 4.07 7.66 -2.77
N PHE A 188 4.47 8.86 -3.20
CA PHE A 188 3.98 9.39 -4.46
C PHE A 188 4.61 8.67 -5.66
N ARG A 189 3.76 8.03 -6.46
CA ARG A 189 4.14 7.41 -7.73
C ARG A 189 3.27 8.01 -8.84
N HIS A 190 3.87 8.86 -9.62
CA HIS A 190 3.25 9.52 -10.77
C HIS A 190 3.67 8.89 -12.09
#